data_8082fc5708b0e113b0a69a09969b717a
#
_entry.id   8082fc5708b0e113b0a69a09969b717a
#
_cell.length_a   1.000
_cell.length_b   1.000
_cell.length_c   1.000
_cell.angle_alpha   90.00
_cell.angle_beta   90.00
_cell.angle_gamma   90.00
#
_symmetry.space_group_name_H-M   'P 1'
#
loop_
_entity.id
_entity.type
_entity.pdbx_description
1 polymer ?
#
loop_
_entity_poly.entity_id
_entity_poly.type
_entity_poly.pdbx_seq_one_letter_code
_entity_poly.pdbx_strand_id
1 'polypeptide(L)'
;MYLAGRESGADLSMDASESGYSSVCDDFYVNARLDLRVKQAPDDRTVMDFFERMRRVAPSFTGVKKIDTEWILEAPLGDQRMEWVAVGPGAVRCGAVNPIRVSASYELATNVLEALPGYFGINALDVVSLELTFGFDLDTDQDHYEAVHDTLLGGSRLAGLMRCDEERVVEMQPMLAWSLDHSADLQAQVEVRPRGKGSGVGNVESCSVYSTVKRTGPVERFEDPGVLVHELAGRVEALASDRVIPEIVMPLRARFLI
;
A
#
# COMPACT_ATOMS: atom_id res chain seq x y z
N MET A 1 15.16 22.01 48.93
CA MET A 1 16.27 21.29 48.37
C MET A 1 15.85 19.83 48.19
N TYR A 2 15.26 19.50 47.05
CA TYR A 2 15.11 18.12 46.52
C TYR A 2 14.90 18.20 45.03
N LEU A 3 15.93 17.83 44.29
CA LEU A 3 15.94 17.66 42.85
C LEU A 3 15.27 16.32 42.54
N ALA A 4 14.14 16.34 41.88
CA ALA A 4 13.58 15.15 41.25
C ALA A 4 14.05 15.11 39.79
N GLY A 5 14.85 14.08 39.46
CA GLY A 5 15.36 13.80 38.13
C GLY A 5 14.22 13.57 37.17
N ARG A 6 14.27 14.22 36.02
CA ARG A 6 13.56 13.80 34.80
C ARG A 6 14.27 12.60 34.25
N GLU A 7 13.66 11.43 34.35
CA GLU A 7 14.05 10.28 33.55
C GLU A 7 13.79 10.62 32.07
N SER A 8 14.87 10.55 31.33
CA SER A 8 14.94 10.61 29.89
C SER A 8 14.04 9.49 29.30
N GLY A 9 12.88 9.85 28.78
CA GLY A 9 12.13 9.00 27.89
C GLY A 9 13.04 8.70 26.70
N ALA A 10 13.45 7.44 26.54
CA ALA A 10 14.17 6.97 25.38
C ALA A 10 13.33 7.31 24.16
N ASP A 11 13.93 8.11 23.30
CA ASP A 11 13.43 8.46 21.96
C ASP A 11 13.40 7.17 21.11
N LEU A 12 12.23 6.52 21.06
CA LEU A 12 11.93 5.38 20.21
C LEU A 12 11.53 5.81 18.80
N SER A 13 11.89 7.01 18.38
CA SER A 13 11.88 7.39 16.98
C SER A 13 13.08 6.74 16.24
N MET A 14 13.22 5.43 16.35
CA MET A 14 14.03 4.69 15.41
C MET A 14 13.36 4.80 14.04
N ASP A 15 14.13 5.29 13.11
CA ASP A 15 13.83 5.42 11.69
C ASP A 15 13.20 4.12 11.13
N ALA A 16 11.89 3.98 11.27
CA ALA A 16 11.13 2.83 10.76
C ALA A 16 11.24 2.75 9.23
N SER A 17 11.64 3.86 8.58
CA SER A 17 11.89 3.94 7.15
C SER A 17 13.11 3.16 6.69
N GLU A 18 14.11 2.94 7.55
CA GLU A 18 15.33 2.20 7.18
C GLU A 18 15.24 0.69 7.43
N SER A 19 14.41 0.23 8.37
CA SER A 19 14.38 -1.19 8.76
C SER A 19 13.21 -1.99 8.21
N GLY A 20 12.29 -1.35 7.50
CA GLY A 20 11.07 -2.01 6.99
C GLY A 20 10.13 -2.48 8.11
N TYR A 21 8.91 -2.82 7.74
CA TYR A 21 7.85 -3.24 8.67
C TYR A 21 7.82 -4.76 8.92
N SER A 22 8.88 -5.50 8.59
CA SER A 22 8.96 -6.96 8.73
C SER A 22 8.79 -7.49 10.16
N SER A 23 8.94 -6.62 11.17
CA SER A 23 8.68 -7.00 12.57
C SER A 23 7.20 -7.02 12.93
N VAL A 24 6.33 -6.41 12.13
CA VAL A 24 4.89 -6.25 12.44
C VAL A 24 3.96 -7.00 11.50
N CYS A 25 4.46 -7.52 10.37
CA CYS A 25 3.69 -8.31 9.40
C CYS A 25 4.56 -9.38 8.75
N ASP A 26 3.94 -10.31 8.04
CA ASP A 26 4.63 -11.40 7.35
C ASP A 26 5.14 -10.93 5.98
N ASP A 27 4.32 -10.17 5.23
CA ASP A 27 4.74 -9.46 4.03
C ASP A 27 4.30 -7.99 4.10
N PHE A 28 5.19 -7.11 3.62
CA PHE A 28 4.95 -5.67 3.54
C PHE A 28 5.00 -5.18 2.11
N TYR A 29 4.08 -4.29 1.73
CA TYR A 29 4.00 -3.72 0.37
C TYR A 29 4.03 -2.21 0.39
N VAL A 30 4.70 -1.65 -0.61
CA VAL A 30 4.57 -0.23 -0.97
C VAL A 30 4.09 -0.17 -2.40
N ASN A 31 2.92 0.42 -2.63
CA ASN A 31 2.33 0.55 -3.96
C ASN A 31 1.99 2.01 -4.24
N ALA A 32 2.37 2.48 -5.42
CA ALA A 32 1.91 3.74 -5.99
C ALA A 32 0.98 3.47 -7.18
N ARG A 33 -0.11 4.22 -7.28
CA ARG A 33 -1.09 4.11 -8.36
C ARG A 33 -1.49 5.47 -8.85
N LEU A 34 -1.36 5.69 -10.15
CA LEU A 34 -1.88 6.84 -10.87
C LEU A 34 -3.09 6.40 -11.67
N ASP A 35 -4.26 6.92 -11.34
CA ASP A 35 -5.48 6.74 -12.14
C ASP A 35 -5.61 7.86 -13.16
N LEU A 36 -5.95 7.47 -14.39
CA LEU A 36 -6.05 8.36 -15.53
C LEU A 36 -7.51 8.49 -16.01
N ARG A 37 -7.84 9.67 -16.48
CA ARG A 37 -9.16 9.98 -17.04
C ARG A 37 -9.41 9.22 -18.34
N VAL A 38 -8.38 9.10 -19.18
CA VAL A 38 -8.42 8.35 -20.44
C VAL A 38 -8.16 6.89 -20.19
N LYS A 39 -9.13 6.03 -20.50
CA LYS A 39 -9.06 4.58 -20.30
C LYS A 39 -8.71 3.81 -21.59
N GLN A 40 -7.93 4.43 -22.47
CA GLN A 40 -7.45 3.77 -23.68
C GLN A 40 -6.24 2.88 -23.36
N ALA A 41 -6.20 1.68 -23.92
CA ALA A 41 -5.01 0.83 -23.83
C ALA A 41 -3.83 1.54 -24.49
N PRO A 42 -2.68 1.63 -23.83
CA PRO A 42 -1.48 2.21 -24.43
C PRO A 42 -0.98 1.32 -25.59
N ASP A 43 -0.30 1.96 -26.55
CA ASP A 43 0.35 1.24 -27.64
C ASP A 43 1.48 0.35 -27.11
N ASP A 44 1.52 -0.90 -27.55
CA ASP A 44 2.47 -1.92 -27.07
C ASP A 44 3.93 -1.48 -27.26
N ARG A 45 4.26 -0.80 -28.36
CA ARG A 45 5.62 -0.29 -28.61
C ARG A 45 6.00 0.81 -27.60
N THR A 46 5.10 1.74 -27.37
CA THR A 46 5.31 2.82 -26.39
C THR A 46 5.55 2.25 -24.99
N VAL A 47 4.80 1.20 -24.62
CA VAL A 47 5.02 0.51 -23.32
C VAL A 47 6.39 -0.13 -23.27
N MET A 48 6.84 -0.80 -24.34
CA MET A 48 8.17 -1.41 -24.37
C MET A 48 9.28 -0.37 -24.27
N ASP A 49 9.16 0.74 -24.98
CA ASP A 49 10.14 1.85 -24.92
C ASP A 49 10.19 2.47 -23.50
N PHE A 50 9.03 2.59 -22.85
CA PHE A 50 8.94 3.01 -21.44
C PHE A 50 9.60 2.00 -20.50
N PHE A 51 9.37 0.70 -20.68
CA PHE A 51 10.01 -0.35 -19.88
C PHE A 51 11.53 -0.38 -20.06
N GLU A 52 12.04 -0.13 -21.27
CA GLU A 52 13.47 0.03 -21.48
C GLU A 52 14.05 1.24 -20.72
N ARG A 53 13.30 2.32 -20.58
CA ARG A 53 13.67 3.44 -19.70
C ARG A 53 13.73 3.00 -18.24
N MET A 54 12.74 2.25 -17.75
CA MET A 54 12.71 1.76 -16.38
C MET A 54 13.88 0.80 -16.10
N ARG A 55 14.24 -0.07 -17.02
CA ARG A 55 15.43 -0.95 -16.90
C ARG A 55 16.75 -0.20 -16.79
N ARG A 56 16.84 0.97 -17.41
CA ARG A 56 18.04 1.81 -17.27
C ARG A 56 18.17 2.44 -15.89
N VAL A 57 17.05 2.73 -15.25
CA VAL A 57 16.99 3.28 -13.89
C VAL A 57 17.18 2.17 -12.85
N ALA A 58 16.54 1.04 -13.05
CA ALA A 58 16.60 -0.13 -12.19
C ALA A 58 16.91 -1.39 -13.02
N PRO A 59 18.20 -1.75 -13.15
CA PRO A 59 18.64 -2.91 -13.98
C PRO A 59 18.15 -4.27 -13.46
N SER A 60 17.58 -4.33 -12.25
CA SER A 60 16.94 -5.51 -11.68
C SER A 60 15.70 -5.96 -12.44
N PHE A 61 15.06 -5.10 -13.22
CA PHE A 61 13.90 -5.42 -14.02
C PHE A 61 14.24 -6.32 -15.20
N THR A 62 13.88 -7.60 -15.14
CA THR A 62 14.19 -8.61 -16.15
C THR A 62 12.96 -9.22 -16.81
N GLY A 63 11.85 -9.37 -16.05
CA GLY A 63 10.64 -10.01 -16.53
C GLY A 63 9.67 -9.01 -17.18
N VAL A 64 9.10 -9.37 -18.33
CA VAL A 64 7.97 -8.67 -18.94
C VAL A 64 6.87 -9.67 -19.21
N LYS A 65 5.65 -9.35 -18.81
CA LYS A 65 4.46 -10.15 -19.11
C LYS A 65 3.27 -9.25 -19.42
N LYS A 66 2.31 -9.81 -20.15
CA LYS A 66 1.01 -9.19 -20.40
C LYS A 66 -0.05 -10.06 -19.75
N ILE A 67 -0.87 -9.47 -18.89
CA ILE A 67 -2.02 -10.12 -18.29
C ILE A 67 -3.25 -9.32 -18.72
N ASP A 68 -4.13 -9.95 -19.47
CA ASP A 68 -5.29 -9.30 -20.10
C ASP A 68 -4.88 -8.07 -20.92
N THR A 69 -5.19 -6.88 -20.44
CA THR A 69 -4.89 -5.60 -21.09
C THR A 69 -3.75 -4.84 -20.43
N GLU A 70 -3.12 -5.41 -19.42
CA GLU A 70 -2.09 -4.76 -18.64
C GLU A 70 -0.71 -5.35 -18.92
N TRP A 71 0.27 -4.50 -19.17
CA TRP A 71 1.67 -4.86 -19.28
C TRP A 71 2.36 -4.71 -17.92
N ILE A 72 3.15 -5.70 -17.54
CA ILE A 72 3.86 -5.74 -16.27
C ILE A 72 5.35 -5.97 -16.54
N LEU A 73 6.17 -5.08 -15.99
CA LEU A 73 7.61 -5.21 -15.86
C LEU A 73 7.92 -5.59 -14.42
N GLU A 74 8.67 -6.66 -14.20
CA GLU A 74 8.94 -7.16 -12.85
C GLU A 74 10.41 -7.52 -12.64
N ALA A 75 10.85 -7.36 -11.41
CA ALA A 75 12.16 -7.74 -10.91
C ALA A 75 11.98 -8.73 -9.76
N PRO A 76 12.12 -10.04 -9.98
CA PRO A 76 12.21 -11.00 -8.88
C PRO A 76 13.55 -10.82 -8.18
N LEU A 77 13.54 -10.30 -6.95
CA LEU A 77 14.76 -10.01 -6.19
C LEU A 77 15.17 -11.16 -5.26
N GLY A 78 14.53 -12.35 -5.39
CA GLY A 78 14.72 -13.49 -4.51
C GLY A 78 14.10 -13.28 -3.12
N ASP A 79 14.08 -14.31 -2.28
CA ASP A 79 13.64 -14.27 -0.88
C ASP A 79 12.36 -13.46 -0.62
N GLN A 80 11.30 -13.71 -1.41
CA GLN A 80 9.98 -13.03 -1.29
C GLN A 80 10.01 -11.52 -1.58
N ARG A 81 11.07 -11.01 -2.22
CA ARG A 81 11.17 -9.61 -2.65
C ARG A 81 10.85 -9.46 -4.12
N MET A 82 10.12 -8.43 -4.44
CA MET A 82 9.76 -8.12 -5.83
C MET A 82 9.56 -6.62 -6.00
N GLU A 83 10.04 -6.08 -7.10
CA GLU A 83 9.65 -4.76 -7.60
C GLU A 83 8.88 -4.94 -8.92
N TRP A 84 7.94 -4.08 -9.18
CA TRP A 84 7.15 -4.16 -10.39
C TRP A 84 6.63 -2.79 -10.84
N VAL A 85 6.39 -2.68 -12.15
CA VAL A 85 5.71 -1.56 -12.80
C VAL A 85 4.66 -2.12 -13.73
N ALA A 86 3.44 -1.61 -13.68
CA ALA A 86 2.33 -2.06 -14.50
C ALA A 86 1.70 -0.88 -15.24
N VAL A 87 1.42 -1.09 -16.53
CA VAL A 87 0.80 -0.09 -17.41
C VAL A 87 -0.43 -0.71 -18.05
N GLY A 88 -1.59 -0.15 -17.77
CA GLY A 88 -2.87 -0.64 -18.27
C GLY A 88 -3.80 0.49 -18.71
N PRO A 89 -5.00 0.14 -19.21
CA PRO A 89 -6.02 1.10 -19.56
C PRO A 89 -6.45 1.94 -18.35
N GLY A 90 -6.13 3.23 -18.37
CA GLY A 90 -6.57 4.17 -17.34
C GLY A 90 -5.82 4.12 -16.02
N ALA A 91 -4.73 3.35 -15.93
CA ALA A 91 -3.88 3.38 -14.73
C ALA A 91 -2.43 3.02 -15.03
N VAL A 92 -1.52 3.65 -14.30
CA VAL A 92 -0.13 3.22 -14.16
C VAL A 92 0.13 2.93 -12.69
N ARG A 93 0.77 1.80 -12.42
CA ARG A 93 1.02 1.33 -11.06
C ARG A 93 2.48 0.89 -10.94
N CYS A 94 3.05 1.07 -9.76
CA CYS A 94 4.34 0.46 -9.44
C CYS A 94 4.37 0.13 -7.94
N GLY A 95 5.27 -0.75 -7.56
CA GLY A 95 5.38 -1.10 -6.17
C GLY A 95 6.51 -2.06 -5.88
N ALA A 96 6.65 -2.37 -4.61
CA ALA A 96 7.60 -3.33 -4.10
C ALA A 96 6.96 -4.20 -3.00
N VAL A 97 7.36 -5.46 -2.97
CA VAL A 97 7.09 -6.41 -1.90
C VAL A 97 8.36 -6.55 -1.08
N ASN A 98 8.27 -6.41 0.22
CA ASN A 98 9.38 -6.52 1.17
C ASN A 98 10.61 -5.69 0.76
N PRO A 99 10.46 -4.39 0.45
CA PRO A 99 11.59 -3.56 0.04
C PRO A 99 12.66 -3.50 1.13
N ILE A 100 13.93 -3.52 0.74
CA ILE A 100 15.05 -3.37 1.69
C ILE A 100 14.98 -2.02 2.40
N ARG A 101 14.61 -0.99 1.64
CA ARG A 101 14.36 0.38 2.13
C ARG A 101 13.06 0.87 1.52
N VAL A 102 12.18 1.39 2.35
CA VAL A 102 10.90 1.93 1.90
C VAL A 102 11.11 3.10 0.91
N SER A 103 12.15 3.91 1.14
CA SER A 103 12.53 5.02 0.26
C SER A 103 12.85 4.59 -1.17
N ALA A 104 13.36 3.37 -1.40
CA ALA A 104 13.60 2.87 -2.76
C ALA A 104 12.30 2.72 -3.56
N SER A 105 11.17 2.39 -2.90
CA SER A 105 9.86 2.34 -3.53
C SER A 105 9.36 3.74 -3.94
N TYR A 106 9.71 4.76 -3.17
CA TYR A 106 9.39 6.15 -3.52
C TYR A 106 10.23 6.65 -4.70
N GLU A 107 11.51 6.29 -4.73
CA GLU A 107 12.39 6.56 -5.87
C GLU A 107 11.85 5.89 -7.15
N LEU A 108 11.39 4.63 -7.06
CA LEU A 108 10.74 3.93 -8.17
C LEU A 108 9.49 4.68 -8.63
N ALA A 109 8.59 5.04 -7.71
CA ALA A 109 7.37 5.77 -8.03
C ALA A 109 7.67 7.12 -8.70
N THR A 110 8.64 7.88 -8.18
CA THR A 110 9.09 9.14 -8.77
C THR A 110 9.59 8.94 -10.20
N ASN A 111 10.49 7.98 -10.43
CA ASN A 111 11.03 7.69 -11.76
C ASN A 111 9.95 7.28 -12.76
N VAL A 112 8.96 6.49 -12.32
CA VAL A 112 7.79 6.12 -13.12
C VAL A 112 7.02 7.37 -13.52
N LEU A 113 6.62 8.22 -12.56
CA LEU A 113 5.82 9.42 -12.82
C LEU A 113 6.54 10.44 -13.71
N GLU A 114 7.85 10.65 -13.52
CA GLU A 114 8.68 11.53 -14.35
C GLU A 114 8.71 11.10 -15.82
N ALA A 115 8.64 9.81 -16.08
CA ALA A 115 8.70 9.29 -17.45
C ALA A 115 7.35 9.40 -18.18
N LEU A 116 6.20 9.44 -17.49
CA LEU A 116 4.88 9.36 -18.11
C LEU A 116 4.57 10.49 -19.11
N PRO A 117 4.91 11.77 -18.88
CA PRO A 117 4.67 12.82 -19.86
C PRO A 117 5.38 12.57 -21.20
N GLY A 118 6.61 12.08 -21.13
CA GLY A 118 7.43 11.85 -22.33
C GLY A 118 6.99 10.65 -23.18
N TYR A 119 6.49 9.59 -22.55
CA TYR A 119 6.10 8.36 -23.25
C TYR A 119 4.61 8.32 -23.59
N PHE A 120 3.76 8.78 -22.69
CA PHE A 120 2.30 8.65 -22.83
C PHE A 120 1.59 9.98 -22.99
N GLY A 121 2.32 11.11 -23.00
CA GLY A 121 1.74 12.45 -23.11
C GLY A 121 0.84 12.84 -21.93
N ILE A 122 0.96 12.18 -20.80
CA ILE A 122 0.12 12.41 -19.62
C ILE A 122 0.50 13.75 -18.99
N ASN A 123 -0.51 14.55 -18.67
CA ASN A 123 -0.37 15.82 -17.97
C ASN A 123 -1.32 15.90 -16.76
N ALA A 124 -1.23 16.98 -15.99
CA ALA A 124 -2.01 17.16 -14.75
C ALA A 124 -3.54 17.00 -14.93
N LEU A 125 -4.08 17.39 -16.09
CA LEU A 125 -5.53 17.32 -16.37
C LEU A 125 -5.99 15.88 -16.66
N ASP A 126 -5.08 15.01 -17.07
CA ASP A 126 -5.36 13.61 -17.34
C ASP A 126 -5.44 12.79 -16.05
N VAL A 127 -4.88 13.30 -14.95
CA VAL A 127 -4.81 12.61 -13.68
C VAL A 127 -6.14 12.70 -12.94
N VAL A 128 -6.69 11.55 -12.56
CA VAL A 128 -7.87 11.44 -11.68
C VAL A 128 -7.44 11.39 -10.23
N SER A 129 -6.40 10.60 -9.92
CA SER A 129 -5.82 10.51 -8.60
C SER A 129 -4.41 9.94 -8.62
N LEU A 130 -3.64 10.29 -7.59
CA LEU A 130 -2.39 9.62 -7.22
C LEU A 130 -2.54 9.05 -5.82
N GLU A 131 -2.25 7.77 -5.67
CA GLU A 131 -2.36 7.03 -4.41
C GLU A 131 -1.01 6.44 -4.03
N LEU A 132 -0.72 6.45 -2.73
CA LEU A 132 0.37 5.69 -2.13
C LEU A 132 -0.22 4.80 -1.03
N THR A 133 0.04 3.49 -1.12
CA THR A 133 -0.53 2.48 -0.24
C THR A 133 0.57 1.67 0.42
N PHE A 134 0.45 1.51 1.74
CA PHE A 134 1.14 0.48 2.50
C PHE A 134 0.20 -0.70 2.71
N GLY A 135 0.70 -1.90 2.47
CA GLY A 135 -0.02 -3.14 2.73
C GLY A 135 0.74 -4.00 3.73
N PHE A 136 0.03 -4.52 4.71
CA PHE A 136 0.55 -5.40 5.76
C PHE A 136 -0.21 -6.71 5.67
N ASP A 137 0.45 -7.78 5.25
CA ASP A 137 -0.12 -9.12 5.25
C ASP A 137 0.16 -9.82 6.57
N LEU A 138 -0.86 -10.44 7.10
CA LEU A 138 -0.82 -11.24 8.31
C LEU A 138 -1.30 -12.64 7.97
N ASP A 139 -0.42 -13.61 8.07
CA ASP A 139 -0.74 -15.01 7.84
C ASP A 139 -1.48 -15.59 9.05
N THR A 140 -2.52 -16.39 8.78
CA THR A 140 -3.31 -17.04 9.82
C THR A 140 -3.85 -18.38 9.34
N ASP A 141 -3.94 -19.34 10.24
CA ASP A 141 -4.64 -20.62 10.07
C ASP A 141 -6.08 -20.58 10.63
N GLN A 142 -6.50 -19.44 11.21
CA GLN A 142 -7.82 -19.21 11.76
C GLN A 142 -8.78 -18.63 10.72
N ASP A 143 -10.08 -18.65 11.02
CA ASP A 143 -11.08 -17.89 10.27
C ASP A 143 -10.81 -16.39 10.45
N HIS A 144 -10.29 -15.76 9.39
CA HIS A 144 -9.90 -14.34 9.42
C HIS A 144 -11.12 -13.42 9.56
N TYR A 145 -12.31 -13.78 9.07
CA TYR A 145 -13.52 -12.96 9.20
C TYR A 145 -13.97 -12.84 10.65
N GLU A 146 -14.00 -13.98 11.36
CA GLU A 146 -14.34 -14.01 12.77
C GLU A 146 -13.29 -13.24 13.61
N ALA A 147 -12.00 -13.47 13.34
CA ALA A 147 -10.93 -12.79 14.04
C ALA A 147 -10.93 -11.27 13.81
N VAL A 148 -11.17 -10.81 12.57
CA VAL A 148 -11.31 -9.38 12.25
C VAL A 148 -12.53 -8.77 12.93
N HIS A 149 -13.68 -9.47 12.91
CA HIS A 149 -14.89 -9.04 13.60
C HIS A 149 -14.63 -8.85 15.11
N ASP A 150 -14.13 -9.89 15.76
CA ASP A 150 -13.92 -9.86 17.22
C ASP A 150 -12.92 -8.77 17.63
N THR A 151 -11.83 -8.65 16.87
CA THR A 151 -10.76 -7.70 17.19
C THR A 151 -11.18 -6.25 16.96
N LEU A 152 -11.81 -5.97 15.83
CA LEU A 152 -12.09 -4.57 15.42
C LEU A 152 -13.51 -4.11 15.77
N LEU A 153 -14.48 -5.01 15.86
CA LEU A 153 -15.87 -4.66 16.08
C LEU A 153 -16.50 -5.29 17.33
N GLY A 154 -15.83 -6.20 18.01
CA GLY A 154 -16.38 -6.95 19.15
C GLY A 154 -16.95 -6.07 20.27
N GLY A 155 -16.40 -4.85 20.45
CA GLY A 155 -16.92 -3.86 21.41
C GLY A 155 -17.91 -2.86 20.81
N SER A 156 -18.26 -2.95 19.54
CA SER A 156 -19.12 -2.01 18.83
C SER A 156 -20.58 -2.40 18.86
N ARG A 157 -21.47 -1.45 18.46
CA ARG A 157 -22.91 -1.75 18.29
C ARG A 157 -23.18 -2.75 17.17
N LEU A 158 -22.25 -2.91 16.21
CA LEU A 158 -22.37 -3.87 15.11
C LEU A 158 -22.26 -5.31 15.60
N ALA A 159 -21.44 -5.59 16.62
CA ALA A 159 -21.38 -6.91 17.25
C ALA A 159 -22.74 -7.34 17.84
N GLY A 160 -23.57 -6.41 18.29
CA GLY A 160 -24.90 -6.69 18.80
C GLY A 160 -25.94 -7.09 17.74
N LEU A 161 -25.57 -7.14 16.44
CA LEU A 161 -26.44 -7.66 15.38
C LEU A 161 -26.53 -9.20 15.43
N MET A 162 -25.45 -9.87 15.82
CA MET A 162 -25.44 -11.31 16.08
C MET A 162 -26.01 -11.56 17.49
N ARG A 163 -27.05 -12.38 17.59
CA ARG A 163 -27.86 -12.54 18.80
C ARG A 163 -27.84 -13.91 19.43
N CYS A 164 -27.26 -14.89 18.74
CA CYS A 164 -27.18 -16.26 19.25
C CYS A 164 -25.80 -16.87 18.92
N ASP A 165 -25.42 -17.84 19.74
CA ASP A 165 -24.11 -18.53 19.62
C ASP A 165 -23.97 -19.40 18.34
N GLU A 166 -25.06 -19.58 17.60
CA GLU A 166 -25.07 -20.33 16.34
C GLU A 166 -24.77 -19.44 15.12
N GLU A 167 -24.87 -18.12 15.26
CA GLU A 167 -24.58 -17.16 14.21
C GLU A 167 -23.06 -16.99 14.05
N ARG A 168 -22.59 -16.98 12.80
CA ARG A 168 -21.17 -16.82 12.46
C ARG A 168 -20.97 -15.71 11.44
N VAL A 169 -19.83 -15.04 11.53
CA VAL A 169 -19.39 -14.09 10.52
C VAL A 169 -18.99 -14.85 9.27
N VAL A 170 -19.62 -14.57 8.13
CA VAL A 170 -19.31 -15.19 6.84
C VAL A 170 -18.53 -14.28 5.92
N GLU A 171 -18.55 -12.97 6.18
CA GLU A 171 -17.80 -11.97 5.46
C GLU A 171 -17.60 -10.73 6.35
N MET A 172 -16.37 -10.25 6.43
CA MET A 172 -16.00 -9.07 7.19
C MET A 172 -14.84 -8.34 6.52
N GLN A 173 -15.13 -7.16 5.95
CA GLN A 173 -14.17 -6.33 5.23
C GLN A 173 -14.35 -4.86 5.65
N PRO A 174 -13.86 -4.46 6.85
CA PRO A 174 -14.01 -3.10 7.28
C PRO A 174 -13.17 -2.16 6.42
N MET A 175 -13.78 -1.06 5.99
CA MET A 175 -13.15 0.02 5.27
C MET A 175 -13.58 1.36 5.86
N LEU A 176 -12.62 2.23 6.08
CA LEU A 176 -12.84 3.61 6.52
C LEU A 176 -12.04 4.56 5.64
N ALA A 177 -12.69 5.55 5.07
CA ALA A 177 -12.04 6.63 4.33
C ALA A 177 -12.46 7.98 4.90
N TRP A 178 -11.52 8.93 4.96
CA TRP A 178 -11.78 10.28 5.47
C TRP A 178 -10.88 11.31 4.78
N SER A 179 -11.29 12.59 4.83
CA SER A 179 -10.48 13.68 4.33
C SER A 179 -9.36 14.04 5.31
N LEU A 180 -8.19 14.35 4.78
CA LEU A 180 -7.05 14.89 5.53
C LEU A 180 -6.96 16.42 5.43
N ASP A 181 -7.75 17.03 4.57
CA ASP A 181 -7.85 18.48 4.37
C ASP A 181 -9.30 18.94 4.23
N HIS A 182 -9.50 20.26 4.20
CA HIS A 182 -10.83 20.84 4.08
C HIS A 182 -11.45 20.73 2.67
N SER A 183 -10.62 20.62 1.63
CA SER A 183 -11.07 20.49 0.22
C SER A 183 -11.45 19.06 -0.14
N ALA A 184 -11.08 18.09 0.68
CA ALA A 184 -11.17 16.67 0.41
C ALA A 184 -10.32 16.19 -0.80
N ASP A 185 -9.33 16.99 -1.18
CA ASP A 185 -8.40 16.63 -2.26
C ASP A 185 -7.35 15.63 -1.76
N LEU A 186 -7.05 15.66 -0.46
CA LEU A 186 -6.19 14.70 0.21
C LEU A 186 -7.02 13.81 1.14
N GLN A 187 -7.01 12.52 0.87
CA GLN A 187 -7.83 11.54 1.57
C GLN A 187 -6.96 10.43 2.14
N ALA A 188 -7.37 9.88 3.29
CA ALA A 188 -6.84 8.65 3.83
C ALA A 188 -7.89 7.56 3.76
N GLN A 189 -7.45 6.32 3.55
CA GLN A 189 -8.28 5.13 3.61
C GLN A 189 -7.54 4.02 4.33
N VAL A 190 -8.25 3.31 5.18
CA VAL A 190 -7.80 2.06 5.78
C VAL A 190 -8.80 0.98 5.43
N GLU A 191 -8.31 -0.16 4.99
CA GLU A 191 -9.10 -1.29 4.58
C GLU A 191 -8.49 -2.58 5.12
N VAL A 192 -9.32 -3.47 5.66
CA VAL A 192 -8.92 -4.82 6.06
C VAL A 192 -9.72 -5.81 5.22
N ARG A 193 -9.03 -6.69 4.52
CA ARG A 193 -9.68 -7.69 3.66
C ARG A 193 -8.91 -9.00 3.61
N PRO A 194 -9.60 -10.12 3.34
CA PRO A 194 -8.92 -11.38 3.09
C PRO A 194 -8.06 -11.25 1.84
N ARG A 195 -6.87 -11.83 1.90
CA ARG A 195 -6.09 -12.13 0.72
C ARG A 195 -6.53 -13.50 0.21
N GLY A 196 -6.92 -13.59 -1.06
CA GLY A 196 -7.28 -14.88 -1.67
C GLY A 196 -6.14 -15.89 -1.48
N LYS A 197 -6.49 -17.18 -1.41
CA LYS A 197 -5.54 -18.30 -1.25
C LYS A 197 -4.38 -18.12 -2.21
N GLY A 198 -3.21 -17.80 -1.67
CA GLY A 198 -1.98 -17.73 -2.44
C GLY A 198 -1.68 -19.11 -3.02
N SER A 199 -0.94 -19.16 -4.12
CA SER A 199 -0.46 -20.40 -4.75
C SER A 199 0.56 -21.18 -3.91
N GLY A 200 0.71 -20.88 -2.61
CA GLY A 200 1.59 -21.54 -1.68
C GLY A 200 1.08 -22.91 -1.25
N VAL A 201 2.00 -23.79 -0.91
CA VAL A 201 1.73 -25.12 -0.37
C VAL A 201 1.23 -24.97 1.06
N GLY A 202 -0.10 -24.92 1.23
CA GLY A 202 -0.76 -24.83 2.52
C GLY A 202 -2.07 -24.04 2.39
N ASN A 203 -3.08 -24.39 3.17
CA ASN A 203 -4.35 -23.65 3.29
C ASN A 203 -4.19 -22.42 4.21
N VAL A 204 -3.06 -21.73 4.18
CA VAL A 204 -2.88 -20.50 4.97
C VAL A 204 -3.70 -19.40 4.32
N GLU A 205 -4.70 -18.94 5.03
CA GLU A 205 -5.44 -17.74 4.67
C GLU A 205 -4.68 -16.56 5.22
N SER A 206 -4.53 -15.49 4.45
CA SER A 206 -3.91 -14.26 4.91
C SER A 206 -4.93 -13.13 4.96
N CYS A 207 -4.73 -12.23 5.90
CA CYS A 207 -5.50 -11.01 6.04
C CYS A 207 -4.58 -9.84 5.70
N SER A 208 -5.02 -8.96 4.82
CA SER A 208 -4.26 -7.78 4.44
C SER A 208 -4.87 -6.52 5.04
N VAL A 209 -4.04 -5.70 5.67
CA VAL A 209 -4.40 -4.36 6.12
C VAL A 209 -3.77 -3.35 5.16
N TYR A 210 -4.58 -2.54 4.50
CA TYR A 210 -4.11 -1.50 3.59
C TYR A 210 -4.29 -0.13 4.21
N SER A 211 -3.24 0.67 4.16
CA SER A 211 -3.22 2.07 4.55
C SER A 211 -2.90 2.90 3.32
N THR A 212 -3.84 3.69 2.83
CA THR A 212 -3.70 4.46 1.59
C THR A 212 -3.85 5.94 1.87
N VAL A 213 -2.96 6.74 1.29
CA VAL A 213 -3.15 8.17 1.15
C VAL A 213 -3.30 8.50 -0.33
N LYS A 214 -4.34 9.25 -0.65
CA LYS A 214 -4.77 9.56 -2.01
C LYS A 214 -4.91 11.06 -2.18
N ARG A 215 -4.32 11.57 -3.26
CA ARG A 215 -4.60 12.90 -3.78
C ARG A 215 -5.50 12.80 -4.99
N THR A 216 -6.66 13.47 -4.95
CA THR A 216 -7.58 13.54 -6.09
C THR A 216 -7.13 14.61 -7.08
N GLY A 217 -7.39 14.39 -8.36
CA GLY A 217 -7.01 15.32 -9.43
C GLY A 217 -8.07 16.39 -9.77
N PRO A 218 -7.69 17.40 -10.55
CA PRO A 218 -6.41 17.56 -11.22
C PRO A 218 -5.27 17.75 -10.20
N VAL A 219 -4.17 17.02 -10.38
CA VAL A 219 -3.07 17.04 -9.43
C VAL A 219 -2.18 18.23 -9.75
N GLU A 220 -2.32 19.30 -8.97
CA GLU A 220 -1.37 20.39 -8.98
C GLU A 220 0.05 19.87 -8.70
N ARG A 221 1.07 20.43 -9.30
CA ARG A 221 2.47 20.01 -9.19
C ARG A 221 2.78 18.63 -9.79
N PHE A 222 1.94 18.12 -10.71
CA PHE A 222 2.29 16.90 -11.46
C PHE A 222 3.62 17.06 -12.24
N GLU A 223 4.07 18.30 -12.43
CA GLU A 223 5.37 18.66 -13.02
C GLU A 223 6.56 18.37 -12.09
N ASP A 224 6.32 18.17 -10.78
CA ASP A 224 7.32 17.77 -9.79
C ASP A 224 6.89 16.50 -9.04
N PRO A 225 7.02 15.32 -9.70
CA PRO A 225 6.59 14.05 -9.12
C PRO A 225 7.31 13.69 -7.81
N GLY A 226 8.57 14.12 -7.68
CA GLY A 226 9.35 13.87 -6.47
C GLY A 226 8.71 14.50 -5.24
N VAL A 227 8.27 15.76 -5.35
CA VAL A 227 7.58 16.46 -4.26
C VAL A 227 6.24 15.80 -3.94
N LEU A 228 5.47 15.39 -4.97
CA LEU A 228 4.18 14.72 -4.77
C LEU A 228 4.33 13.38 -4.05
N VAL A 229 5.24 12.54 -4.52
CA VAL A 229 5.50 11.24 -3.91
C VAL A 229 5.97 11.41 -2.48
N HIS A 230 6.89 12.35 -2.23
CA HIS A 230 7.41 12.61 -0.88
C HIS A 230 6.32 13.11 0.08
N GLU A 231 5.42 13.99 -0.39
CA GLU A 231 4.28 14.45 0.41
C GLU A 231 3.37 13.27 0.81
N LEU A 232 2.99 12.40 -0.16
CA LEU A 232 2.15 11.24 0.12
C LEU A 232 2.88 10.22 1.01
N ALA A 233 4.18 10.03 0.81
CA ALA A 233 5.02 9.15 1.62
C ALA A 233 5.00 9.56 3.09
N GLY A 234 5.32 10.81 3.40
CA GLY A 234 5.27 11.29 4.79
C GLY A 234 3.89 11.15 5.44
N ARG A 235 2.81 11.31 4.65
CA ARG A 235 1.45 11.12 5.16
C ARG A 235 1.09 9.66 5.41
N VAL A 236 1.45 8.73 4.50
CA VAL A 236 1.14 7.31 4.68
C VAL A 236 2.00 6.69 5.77
N GLU A 237 3.26 7.09 5.91
CA GLU A 237 4.15 6.69 7.00
C GLU A 237 3.59 7.10 8.36
N ALA A 238 3.22 8.38 8.52
CA ALA A 238 2.60 8.87 9.74
C ALA A 238 1.27 8.16 10.04
N LEU A 239 0.42 7.96 9.02
CA LEU A 239 -0.82 7.21 9.19
C LEU A 239 -0.58 5.78 9.66
N ALA A 240 0.38 5.08 9.02
CA ALA A 240 0.73 3.72 9.37
C ALA A 240 1.30 3.62 10.80
N SER A 241 2.31 4.43 11.12
CA SER A 241 3.03 4.36 12.40
C SER A 241 2.17 4.80 13.58
N ASP A 242 1.43 5.90 13.43
CA ASP A 242 0.71 6.51 14.53
C ASP A 242 -0.66 5.89 14.80
N ARG A 243 -1.26 5.23 13.79
CA ARG A 243 -2.66 4.78 13.87
C ARG A 243 -2.85 3.34 13.41
N VAL A 244 -2.45 2.98 12.18
CA VAL A 244 -2.83 1.70 11.58
C VAL A 244 -2.11 0.53 12.25
N ILE A 245 -0.81 0.67 12.48
CA ILE A 245 -0.04 -0.38 13.16
C ILE A 245 -0.54 -0.59 14.60
N PRO A 246 -0.61 0.43 15.47
CA PRO A 246 -1.02 0.20 16.85
C PRO A 246 -2.49 -0.19 17.00
N GLU A 247 -3.40 0.35 16.18
CA GLU A 247 -4.84 0.18 16.38
C GLU A 247 -5.43 -1.01 15.59
N ILE A 248 -4.74 -1.49 14.53
CA ILE A 248 -5.27 -2.53 13.64
C ILE A 248 -4.30 -3.68 13.46
N VAL A 249 -3.07 -3.42 12.96
CA VAL A 249 -2.12 -4.48 12.59
C VAL A 249 -1.70 -5.30 13.82
N MET A 250 -1.27 -4.62 14.88
CA MET A 250 -0.79 -5.29 16.11
C MET A 250 -1.89 -6.07 16.83
N PRO A 251 -3.11 -5.51 17.01
CA PRO A 251 -4.22 -6.28 17.59
C PRO A 251 -4.61 -7.52 16.77
N LEU A 252 -4.69 -7.41 15.42
CA LEU A 252 -4.98 -8.55 14.56
C LEU A 252 -3.86 -9.59 14.62
N ARG A 253 -2.59 -9.18 14.55
CA ARG A 253 -1.46 -10.08 14.69
C ARG A 253 -1.48 -10.83 16.03
N ALA A 254 -1.74 -10.11 17.11
CA ALA A 254 -1.85 -10.75 18.43
C ALA A 254 -3.00 -11.78 18.48
N ARG A 255 -4.12 -11.51 17.80
CA ARG A 255 -5.26 -12.44 17.71
C ARG A 255 -4.94 -13.69 16.88
N PHE A 256 -4.16 -13.55 15.81
CA PHE A 256 -3.76 -14.66 14.94
C PHE A 256 -2.69 -15.57 15.53
N LEU A 257 -1.98 -15.14 16.56
CA LEU A 257 -0.94 -15.95 17.25
C LEU A 257 -1.47 -16.80 18.40
N ILE A 258 -2.77 -16.68 18.75
CA ILE A 258 -3.45 -17.43 19.80
C ILE A 258 -4.12 -18.66 19.22
#